data_bedf75cbb8a89bc884e9a7f79d23bda6
#
_entry.id   bedf75cbb8a89bc884e9a7f79d23bda6
#
_cell.length_a   1.000
_cell.length_b   1.000
_cell.length_c   1.000
_cell.angle_alpha   90.00
_cell.angle_beta   90.00
_cell.angle_gamma   90.00
#
_symmetry.space_group_name_H-M   'P 1'
#
loop_
_entity.id
_entity.type
_entity.pdbx_description
1 polymer ?
#
loop_
_entity_poly.entity_id
_entity_poly.type
_entity_poly.pdbx_seq_one_letter_code
_entity_poly.pdbx_strand_id
1 'polypeptide(L)'
;MKSLTNYICEAMQKKFNGFAILKPEFLDIKDDFEDMLEDAGWDITNYKIIKMNLDEARELYKVHEKEDFYDDLCHYMSSGNCIAYKLSKDCKDPIKDLKKVKDEVRAKYGKDDMKNCMHSSDSKENVEREADICFKINNELDKDED
;
A
#
# COMPACT_ATOMS: atom_id res chain seq x y z
N MET A 1 -27.23 -17.06 2.48
CA MET A 1 -27.21 -16.40 1.16
C MET A 1 -26.90 -14.92 1.34
N LYS A 2 -25.90 -14.43 0.63
CA LYS A 2 -25.56 -13.01 0.70
C LYS A 2 -26.60 -12.18 -0.04
N SER A 3 -26.90 -11.00 0.51
CA SER A 3 -27.78 -10.05 -0.19
C SER A 3 -27.11 -9.56 -1.48
N LEU A 4 -27.90 -9.08 -2.42
CA LEU A 4 -27.40 -8.50 -3.66
C LEU A 4 -26.45 -7.32 -3.37
N THR A 5 -26.80 -6.49 -2.38
CA THR A 5 -25.96 -5.37 -1.98
C THR A 5 -24.60 -5.83 -1.49
N ASN A 6 -24.52 -6.85 -0.65
CA ASN A 6 -23.25 -7.39 -0.17
C ASN A 6 -22.44 -8.01 -1.30
N TYR A 7 -23.10 -8.68 -2.22
CA TYR A 7 -22.44 -9.25 -3.40
C TYR A 7 -21.82 -8.16 -4.28
N ILE A 8 -22.53 -7.08 -4.52
CA ILE A 8 -22.04 -5.94 -5.30
C ILE A 8 -20.86 -5.28 -4.59
N CYS A 9 -20.96 -5.07 -3.26
CA CYS A 9 -19.88 -4.48 -2.47
C CYS A 9 -18.62 -5.34 -2.54
N GLU A 10 -18.74 -6.66 -2.40
CA GLU A 10 -17.60 -7.57 -2.49
C GLU A 10 -16.96 -7.53 -3.89
N ALA A 11 -17.80 -7.53 -4.94
CA ALA A 11 -17.29 -7.44 -6.31
C ALA A 11 -16.56 -6.14 -6.56
N MET A 12 -17.06 -5.02 -6.03
CA MET A 12 -16.41 -3.71 -6.13
C MET A 12 -15.10 -3.66 -5.35
N GLN A 13 -15.08 -4.24 -4.12
CA GLN A 13 -13.88 -4.29 -3.29
C GLN A 13 -12.76 -5.11 -3.93
N LYS A 14 -13.09 -6.10 -4.76
CA LYS A 14 -12.11 -6.92 -5.48
C LYS A 14 -11.57 -6.24 -6.72
N LYS A 15 -12.22 -5.17 -7.19
CA LYS A 15 -11.83 -4.47 -8.41
C LYS A 15 -10.81 -3.38 -8.11
N PHE A 16 -9.61 -3.80 -7.77
CA PHE A 16 -8.50 -2.85 -7.68
C PHE A 16 -7.39 -3.31 -8.62
N ASN A 17 -6.65 -2.36 -9.17
CA ASN A 17 -5.56 -2.62 -10.09
C ASN A 17 -4.28 -1.89 -9.71
N GLY A 18 -4.26 -1.28 -8.53
CA GLY A 18 -3.09 -0.65 -7.95
C GLY A 18 -3.02 -0.91 -6.47
N PHE A 19 -1.81 -0.99 -5.95
CA PHE A 19 -1.55 -1.14 -4.53
C PHE A 19 -0.42 -0.21 -4.11
N ALA A 20 -0.62 0.51 -3.02
CA ALA A 20 0.37 1.44 -2.50
C ALA A 20 0.43 1.36 -0.98
N ILE A 21 1.57 1.75 -0.42
CA ILE A 21 1.75 1.89 1.02
C ILE A 21 2.31 3.27 1.30
N LEU A 22 1.66 4.00 2.21
CA LEU A 22 2.22 5.19 2.81
C LEU A 22 3.11 4.73 3.96
N LYS A 23 4.42 4.97 3.84
CA LYS A 23 5.45 4.37 4.70
C LYS A 23 5.44 4.94 6.11
N PRO A 24 6.04 4.24 7.10
CA PRO A 24 6.20 4.78 8.44
C PRO A 24 6.86 6.16 8.42
N GLU A 25 6.50 7.00 9.39
CA GLU A 25 6.94 8.39 9.53
C GLU A 25 6.21 9.39 8.62
N PHE A 26 5.38 8.91 7.68
CA PHE A 26 4.70 9.79 6.70
C PHE A 26 3.18 9.88 6.90
N LEU A 27 2.64 9.32 8.00
CA LEU A 27 1.19 9.31 8.20
C LEU A 27 0.60 10.70 8.39
N ASP A 28 1.40 11.67 8.80
CA ASP A 28 0.97 13.05 8.97
C ASP A 28 0.62 13.74 7.64
N ILE A 29 1.12 13.22 6.51
CA ILE A 29 0.79 13.79 5.19
C ILE A 29 -0.29 12.99 4.46
N LYS A 30 -1.02 12.13 5.18
CA LYS A 30 -2.05 11.25 4.63
C LYS A 30 -3.04 11.99 3.74
N ASP A 31 -3.56 13.13 4.19
CA ASP A 31 -4.58 13.85 3.43
C ASP A 31 -4.05 14.37 2.10
N ASP A 32 -2.85 14.94 2.09
CA ASP A 32 -2.22 15.39 0.85
C ASP A 32 -1.87 14.23 -0.08
N PHE A 33 -1.40 13.13 0.52
CA PHE A 33 -1.10 11.90 -0.23
C PHE A 33 -2.35 11.37 -0.95
N GLU A 34 -3.48 11.31 -0.24
CA GLU A 34 -4.74 10.84 -0.82
C GLU A 34 -5.25 11.81 -1.89
N ASP A 35 -5.09 13.11 -1.68
CA ASP A 35 -5.44 14.11 -2.70
C ASP A 35 -4.59 13.95 -3.97
N MET A 36 -3.30 13.66 -3.83
CA MET A 36 -2.42 13.43 -4.98
C MET A 36 -2.86 12.19 -5.77
N LEU A 37 -3.26 11.12 -5.09
CA LEU A 37 -3.81 9.93 -5.75
C LEU A 37 -5.11 10.27 -6.50
N GLU A 38 -6.04 10.95 -5.85
CA GLU A 38 -7.33 11.28 -6.44
C GLU A 38 -7.19 12.25 -7.61
N ASP A 39 -6.30 13.25 -7.49
CA ASP A 39 -6.02 14.20 -8.57
C ASP A 39 -5.44 13.50 -9.82
N ALA A 40 -4.73 12.39 -9.61
CA ALA A 40 -4.19 11.57 -10.70
C ALA A 40 -5.19 10.56 -11.26
N GLY A 41 -6.44 10.56 -10.76
CA GLY A 41 -7.52 9.72 -11.26
C GLY A 41 -7.67 8.38 -10.55
N TRP A 42 -6.99 8.19 -9.41
CA TRP A 42 -7.10 6.96 -8.64
C TRP A 42 -8.24 7.05 -7.63
N ASP A 43 -9.10 6.02 -7.60
CA ASP A 43 -10.09 5.83 -6.55
C ASP A 43 -9.48 4.96 -5.45
N ILE A 44 -9.64 5.38 -4.21
CA ILE A 44 -9.24 4.59 -3.05
C ILE A 44 -10.39 3.66 -2.72
N THR A 45 -10.26 2.39 -3.07
CA THR A 45 -11.35 1.41 -2.86
C THR A 45 -11.33 0.83 -1.45
N ASN A 46 -10.17 0.77 -0.83
CA ASN A 46 -10.02 0.32 0.55
C ASN A 46 -8.67 0.80 1.10
N TYR A 47 -8.58 0.93 2.40
CA TYR A 47 -7.31 1.22 3.07
C TYR A 47 -7.30 0.57 4.45
N LYS A 48 -6.10 0.37 4.98
CA LYS A 48 -5.92 -0.21 6.31
C LYS A 48 -4.64 0.34 6.94
N ILE A 49 -4.76 0.84 8.17
CA ILE A 49 -3.59 1.21 8.96
C ILE A 49 -3.03 -0.08 9.57
N ILE A 50 -1.77 -0.37 9.31
CA ILE A 50 -1.13 -1.60 9.74
C ILE A 50 0.23 -1.31 10.39
N LYS A 51 0.63 -2.20 11.29
CA LYS A 51 2.00 -2.27 11.78
C LYS A 51 2.53 -3.65 11.47
N MET A 52 3.42 -3.75 10.48
CA MET A 52 4.04 -5.02 10.11
C MET A 52 4.98 -5.48 11.21
N ASN A 53 5.03 -6.80 11.45
CA ASN A 53 6.18 -7.35 12.12
C ASN A 53 7.31 -7.57 11.11
N LEU A 54 8.49 -7.96 11.59
CA LEU A 54 9.64 -8.12 10.72
C LEU A 54 9.43 -9.21 9.65
N ASP A 55 8.79 -10.32 10.04
CA ASP A 55 8.51 -11.42 9.12
C ASP A 55 7.55 -11.00 8.00
N GLU A 56 6.55 -10.21 8.33
CA GLU A 56 5.59 -9.68 7.34
C GLU A 56 6.29 -8.71 6.38
N ALA A 57 7.17 -7.85 6.87
CA ALA A 57 7.96 -6.95 6.04
C ALA A 57 8.89 -7.74 5.12
N ARG A 58 9.52 -8.80 5.62
CA ARG A 58 10.39 -9.68 4.82
C ARG A 58 9.61 -10.37 3.71
N GLU A 59 8.41 -10.84 3.99
CA GLU A 59 7.56 -11.47 2.97
C GLU A 59 7.16 -10.47 1.89
N LEU A 60 6.77 -9.26 2.30
CA LEU A 60 6.38 -8.20 1.38
C LEU A 60 7.52 -7.84 0.41
N TYR A 61 8.73 -7.71 0.92
CA TYR A 61 9.91 -7.29 0.16
C TYR A 61 10.81 -8.44 -0.29
N LYS A 62 10.29 -9.67 -0.30
CA LYS A 62 11.05 -10.88 -0.62
C LYS A 62 11.79 -10.80 -1.98
N VAL A 63 11.24 -10.09 -2.96
CA VAL A 63 11.88 -9.88 -4.26
C VAL A 63 13.25 -9.22 -4.15
N HIS A 64 13.49 -8.51 -3.04
CA HIS A 64 14.75 -7.80 -2.78
C HIS A 64 15.66 -8.52 -1.77
N GLU A 65 15.38 -9.80 -1.43
CA GLU A 65 16.10 -10.51 -0.36
C GLU A 65 17.60 -10.61 -0.57
N LYS A 66 18.07 -10.51 -1.80
CA LYS A 66 19.50 -10.55 -2.14
C LYS A 66 20.17 -9.18 -2.20
N GLU A 67 19.38 -8.11 -2.04
CA GLU A 67 19.90 -6.75 -2.10
C GLU A 67 20.49 -6.34 -0.75
N ASP A 68 21.56 -5.54 -0.79
CA ASP A 68 22.24 -5.06 0.42
C ASP A 68 21.32 -4.28 1.35
N PHE A 69 20.33 -3.58 0.79
CA PHE A 69 19.39 -2.75 1.57
C PHE A 69 18.22 -3.53 2.18
N TYR A 70 18.09 -4.82 1.89
CA TYR A 70 16.90 -5.61 2.26
C TYR A 70 16.61 -5.59 3.77
N ASP A 71 17.62 -5.91 4.59
CA ASP A 71 17.42 -5.97 6.04
C ASP A 71 17.03 -4.61 6.62
N ASP A 72 17.71 -3.55 6.19
CA ASP A 72 17.41 -2.19 6.65
C ASP A 72 16.01 -1.76 6.23
N LEU A 73 15.60 -2.08 5.00
CA LEU A 73 14.25 -1.77 4.50
C LEU A 73 13.19 -2.50 5.33
N CYS A 74 13.39 -3.78 5.61
CA CYS A 74 12.43 -4.56 6.40
C CYS A 74 12.33 -4.06 7.84
N HIS A 75 13.44 -3.69 8.46
CA HIS A 75 13.42 -3.08 9.79
C HIS A 75 12.71 -1.72 9.78
N TYR A 76 12.95 -0.91 8.76
CA TYR A 76 12.27 0.36 8.63
C TYR A 76 10.76 0.18 8.46
N MET A 77 10.34 -0.69 7.55
CA MET A 77 8.92 -0.91 7.27
C MET A 77 8.16 -1.50 8.47
N SER A 78 8.84 -2.22 9.35
CA SER A 78 8.25 -2.77 10.57
C SER A 78 8.41 -1.87 11.80
N SER A 79 9.01 -0.67 11.64
CA SER A 79 9.31 0.22 12.76
C SER A 79 8.12 1.02 13.28
N GLY A 80 7.05 1.12 12.52
CA GLY A 80 5.89 1.93 12.90
C GLY A 80 4.70 1.66 12.01
N ASN A 81 3.61 2.39 12.27
CA ASN A 81 2.40 2.28 11.49
C ASN A 81 2.61 2.78 10.06
N CYS A 82 2.03 2.08 9.11
CA CYS A 82 1.92 2.51 7.73
C CYS A 82 0.47 2.34 7.28
N ILE A 83 0.14 2.83 6.10
CA ILE A 83 -1.22 2.69 5.55
C ILE A 83 -1.13 1.97 4.20
N ALA A 84 -1.87 0.86 4.08
CA ALA A 84 -1.98 0.10 2.84
C ALA A 84 -3.25 0.54 2.10
N TYR A 85 -3.14 0.74 0.79
CA TYR A 85 -4.23 1.22 -0.05
C TYR A 85 -4.48 0.27 -1.22
N LYS A 86 -5.74 -0.11 -1.39
CA LYS A 86 -6.21 -0.72 -2.64
C LYS A 86 -6.76 0.40 -3.52
N LEU A 87 -6.29 0.46 -4.75
CA LEU A 87 -6.55 1.57 -5.65
C LEU A 87 -7.11 1.08 -6.98
N SER A 88 -7.97 1.88 -7.58
CA SER A 88 -8.57 1.56 -8.87
C SER A 88 -8.52 2.75 -9.80
N LYS A 89 -8.11 2.50 -11.04
CA LYS A 89 -8.15 3.49 -12.10
C LYS A 89 -8.42 2.77 -13.42
N ASP A 90 -9.40 3.27 -14.17
CA ASP A 90 -9.66 2.78 -15.51
C ASP A 90 -8.65 3.41 -16.46
N CYS A 91 -7.59 2.66 -16.76
CA CYS A 91 -6.50 3.13 -17.60
C CYS A 91 -5.79 1.95 -18.26
N LYS A 92 -4.99 2.25 -19.26
CA LYS A 92 -4.33 1.25 -20.11
C LYS A 92 -3.17 0.56 -19.37
N ASP A 93 -2.43 1.30 -18.55
CA ASP A 93 -1.24 0.79 -17.85
C ASP A 93 -1.24 1.29 -16.39
N PRO A 94 -1.95 0.57 -15.50
CA PRO A 94 -2.07 1.01 -14.10
C PRO A 94 -0.73 1.02 -13.36
N ILE A 95 0.16 0.08 -13.64
CA ILE A 95 1.48 0.03 -12.98
C ILE A 95 2.28 1.30 -13.30
N LYS A 96 2.32 1.68 -14.57
CA LYS A 96 3.03 2.88 -15.00
C LYS A 96 2.39 4.16 -14.45
N ASP A 97 1.06 4.22 -14.47
CA ASP A 97 0.33 5.38 -13.99
C ASP A 97 0.55 5.61 -12.50
N LEU A 98 0.53 4.53 -11.71
CA LEU A 98 0.76 4.64 -10.27
C LEU A 98 2.22 4.98 -9.97
N LYS A 99 3.16 4.48 -10.78
CA LYS A 99 4.58 4.84 -10.64
C LYS A 99 4.81 6.33 -10.84
N LYS A 100 4.06 6.98 -11.73
CA LYS A 100 4.15 8.43 -11.92
C LYS A 100 3.75 9.18 -10.65
N VAL A 101 2.66 8.75 -9.99
CA VAL A 101 2.25 9.33 -8.70
C VAL A 101 3.34 9.11 -7.66
N LYS A 102 3.87 7.89 -7.60
CA LYS A 102 4.95 7.56 -6.67
C LYS A 102 6.15 8.48 -6.85
N ASP A 103 6.56 8.72 -8.08
CA ASP A 103 7.70 9.58 -8.37
C ASP A 103 7.43 11.04 -7.92
N GLU A 104 6.21 11.53 -8.12
CA GLU A 104 5.79 12.86 -7.67
C GLU A 104 5.74 12.97 -6.14
N VAL A 105 5.19 11.97 -5.47
CA VAL A 105 5.11 11.91 -4.00
C VAL A 105 6.52 11.88 -3.41
N ARG A 106 7.38 11.03 -3.95
CA ARG A 106 8.77 10.92 -3.50
C ARG A 106 9.56 12.21 -3.71
N ALA A 107 9.33 12.91 -4.82
CA ALA A 107 9.97 14.18 -5.10
C ALA A 107 9.54 15.26 -4.10
N LYS A 108 8.29 15.22 -3.65
CA LYS A 108 7.75 16.23 -2.73
C LYS A 108 8.10 15.94 -1.26
N TYR A 109 8.06 14.67 -0.85
CA TYR A 109 8.16 14.29 0.56
C TYR A 109 9.30 13.35 0.91
N GLY A 110 9.91 12.69 -0.07
CA GLY A 110 10.97 11.72 0.19
C GLY A 110 12.20 12.35 0.83
N LYS A 111 12.80 11.63 1.77
CA LYS A 111 14.00 12.08 2.50
C LYS A 111 15.27 11.44 1.96
N ASP A 112 15.20 10.16 1.57
CA ASP A 112 16.30 9.39 1.01
C ASP A 112 15.74 8.20 0.21
N ASP A 113 16.60 7.29 -0.24
CA ASP A 113 16.18 6.15 -1.08
C ASP A 113 15.28 5.15 -0.35
N MET A 114 15.29 5.11 0.96
CA MET A 114 14.47 4.22 1.77
C MET A 114 13.27 4.96 2.37
N LYS A 115 13.52 6.09 3.02
CA LYS A 115 12.50 6.96 3.62
C LYS A 115 11.95 7.89 2.54
N ASN A 116 11.29 7.31 1.56
CA ASN A 116 10.84 8.02 0.36
C ASN A 116 9.32 8.13 0.25
N CYS A 117 8.63 7.96 1.36
CA CYS A 117 7.21 8.21 1.56
C CYS A 117 6.29 7.11 1.05
N MET A 118 6.48 6.59 -0.14
CA MET A 118 5.49 5.72 -0.77
C MET A 118 6.12 4.50 -1.43
N HIS A 119 5.47 3.35 -1.24
CA HIS A 119 5.70 2.12 -2.01
C HIS A 119 4.52 1.92 -2.96
N SER A 120 4.79 1.42 -4.16
CA SER A 120 3.74 0.89 -5.05
C SER A 120 4.21 -0.40 -5.68
N SER A 121 3.26 -1.30 -5.96
CA SER A 121 3.56 -2.57 -6.60
C SER A 121 4.03 -2.35 -8.04
N ASP A 122 5.03 -3.11 -8.45
CA ASP A 122 5.70 -2.95 -9.76
C ASP A 122 5.22 -3.93 -10.84
N SER A 123 4.26 -4.80 -10.50
CA SER A 123 3.66 -5.73 -11.45
C SER A 123 2.25 -6.07 -11.01
N LYS A 124 1.46 -6.57 -11.96
CA LYS A 124 0.08 -6.98 -11.70
C LYS A 124 0.01 -8.10 -10.65
N GLU A 125 0.92 -9.07 -10.72
CA GLU A 125 1.01 -10.17 -9.76
C GLU A 125 1.32 -9.65 -8.36
N ASN A 126 2.21 -8.67 -8.26
CA ASN A 126 2.59 -8.08 -6.99
C ASN A 126 1.48 -7.22 -6.40
N VAL A 127 0.63 -6.58 -7.21
CA VAL A 127 -0.54 -5.85 -6.69
C VAL A 127 -1.38 -6.77 -5.81
N GLU A 128 -1.77 -7.93 -6.31
CA GLU A 128 -2.61 -8.88 -5.57
C GLU A 128 -1.85 -9.49 -4.38
N ARG A 129 -0.62 -9.91 -4.58
CA ARG A 129 0.19 -10.56 -3.54
C ARG A 129 0.46 -9.61 -2.37
N GLU A 130 0.89 -8.39 -2.66
CA GLU A 130 1.22 -7.41 -1.62
C GLU A 130 -0.04 -6.94 -0.88
N ALA A 131 -1.14 -6.73 -1.60
CA ALA A 131 -2.42 -6.39 -0.97
C ALA A 131 -2.88 -7.51 -0.03
N ASP A 132 -2.78 -8.77 -0.45
CA ASP A 132 -3.14 -9.90 0.40
C ASP A 132 -2.31 -9.95 1.68
N ILE A 133 -1.01 -9.76 1.59
CA ILE A 133 -0.13 -9.73 2.75
C ILE A 133 -0.59 -8.65 3.73
N CYS A 134 -0.74 -7.42 3.24
CA CYS A 134 -1.03 -6.27 4.09
C CYS A 134 -2.43 -6.32 4.70
N PHE A 135 -3.44 -6.71 3.93
CA PHE A 135 -4.83 -6.69 4.40
C PHE A 135 -5.17 -7.87 5.31
N LYS A 136 -4.29 -8.87 5.44
CA LYS A 136 -4.42 -9.97 6.40
C LYS A 136 -3.71 -9.70 7.72
N ILE A 137 -2.96 -8.62 7.84
CA ILE A 137 -2.24 -8.29 9.06
C ILE A 137 -3.23 -7.95 10.18
N ASN A 138 -3.10 -8.63 11.31
CA ASN A 138 -3.88 -8.37 12.51
C ASN A 138 -3.09 -7.43 13.41
N ASN A 139 -3.59 -6.21 13.56
CA ASN A 139 -3.00 -5.22 14.46
C ASN A 139 -3.50 -5.44 15.88
N GLU A 140 -2.76 -4.95 16.85
CA GLU A 140 -3.25 -4.91 18.24
C GLU A 140 -4.51 -4.04 18.33
N LEU A 141 -4.63 -2.99 17.50
CA LEU A 141 -5.82 -2.16 17.42
C LEU A 141 -7.07 -2.98 17.03
N ASP A 142 -6.91 -3.95 16.14
CA ASP A 142 -8.01 -4.84 15.73
C ASP A 142 -8.42 -5.78 16.87
N LYS A 143 -7.49 -6.13 17.75
CA LYS A 143 -7.76 -6.98 18.92
C LYS A 143 -8.45 -6.22 20.05
N ASP A 144 -8.18 -4.94 20.18
CA ASP A 144 -8.73 -4.10 21.24
C ASP A 144 -10.18 -3.68 20.97
N GLU A 145 -10.69 -3.88 19.76
CA GLU A 145 -12.07 -3.57 19.38
C GLU A 145 -13.06 -4.64 19.85
N ASP A 146 -12.58 -5.74 20.37
CA ASP A 146 -13.43 -6.80 20.94
C ASP A 146 -13.83 -6.45 22.40
#